data_719b2e1e9593df5b0853aa181a32a1ee
#
_entry.id   719b2e1e9593df5b0853aa181a32a1ee
#
_cell.length_a   1.000
_cell.length_b   1.000
_cell.length_c   1.000
_cell.angle_alpha   90.00
_cell.angle_beta   90.00
_cell.angle_gamma   90.00
#
_symmetry.space_group_name_H-M   'P 1'
#
loop_
_entity.id
_entity.type
_entity.pdbx_description
1 polymer ?
#
loop_
_entity_poly.entity_id
_entity_poly.type
_entity_poly.pdbx_seq_one_letter_code
_entity_poly.pdbx_strand_id
1 'polypeptide(L)'
;MPQLATSLTPHKAGSRGYRRVTVALYGAGLASFAAMYCTQALLPALSAYYRITPATAALTVSLTTGMLALAIIPASVLSERYGRITVMLTSGVLSSIIGLLLPLSPSLGILLAGRALHGIALAGIPAVAMAYLAEEVHASSLGAAMGRYVAGTTIGGLAGRLVPSLIVDVSNWRVALLVCSLTTLAGSCIFAVLAPRSRFFTPKAANVRATVRTLRAHLRNPLLCKLFALGFVLMGGFVTIYNFLGYRLSAQPFALASSAVGLLFLLYLAGTVTSTVAGRLADRKGRALVLGGALPIALLGLLVTVSHNLVAIVVGAGVFTGGFFAVHTVASGWVGAVARRDRAEASSLYLFSYYLGGSVAGGFGGLVYSVGGWPGTVVFVGSLLLAGLLLVGLLVKGTAPQPVCVNAAAA
;
A
#
# COMPACT_ATOMS: atom_id res chain seq x y z
N MET A 1 -27.26 34.14 32.22
CA MET A 1 -26.06 34.20 31.37
C MET A 1 -26.13 33.08 30.38
N PRO A 2 -26.30 33.30 29.09
CA PRO A 2 -26.25 32.20 28.11
C PRO A 2 -24.79 31.78 27.93
N GLN A 3 -24.48 30.54 28.27
CA GLN A 3 -23.23 29.90 27.96
C GLN A 3 -23.06 29.94 26.43
N LEU A 4 -22.06 30.66 25.96
CA LEU A 4 -21.56 30.58 24.59
C LEU A 4 -21.13 29.11 24.33
N ALA A 5 -22.04 28.35 23.76
CA ALA A 5 -21.69 27.08 23.10
C ALA A 5 -20.71 27.43 21.97
N THR A 6 -19.41 27.33 22.25
CA THR A 6 -18.39 27.41 21.22
C THR A 6 -18.69 26.32 20.21
N SER A 7 -19.27 26.70 19.07
CA SER A 7 -19.55 25.78 17.98
C SER A 7 -18.24 25.13 17.56
N LEU A 8 -18.13 23.83 17.87
CA LEU A 8 -16.98 23.02 17.46
C LEU A 8 -16.90 23.09 15.93
N THR A 9 -15.84 23.67 15.40
CA THR A 9 -15.59 23.72 13.96
C THR A 9 -14.44 22.78 13.60
N PRO A 10 -14.50 22.09 12.45
CA PRO A 10 -13.40 21.27 11.95
C PRO A 10 -12.13 22.10 11.78
N HIS A 11 -10.98 21.46 11.96
CA HIS A 11 -9.68 22.12 11.93
C HIS A 11 -9.35 22.65 10.53
N LYS A 12 -9.12 23.95 10.39
CA LYS A 12 -8.66 24.61 9.16
C LYS A 12 -7.13 24.68 9.11
N ALA A 13 -6.57 24.73 7.89
CA ALA A 13 -5.15 24.99 7.67
C ALA A 13 -4.69 26.22 8.45
N GLY A 14 -3.46 26.13 9.02
CA GLY A 14 -2.90 27.18 9.91
C GLY A 14 -3.29 27.03 11.38
N SER A 15 -4.37 26.33 11.74
CA SER A 15 -4.74 26.14 13.14
C SER A 15 -3.81 25.14 13.85
N ARG A 16 -3.65 25.32 15.19
CA ARG A 16 -2.87 24.38 16.03
C ARG A 16 -3.42 22.96 15.98
N GLY A 17 -4.74 22.80 15.94
CA GLY A 17 -5.40 21.51 15.81
C GLY A 17 -5.07 20.82 14.47
N TYR A 18 -5.14 21.54 13.36
CA TYR A 18 -4.77 21.04 12.05
C TYR A 18 -3.32 20.54 12.01
N ARG A 19 -2.37 21.31 12.56
CA ARG A 19 -0.97 20.91 12.65
C ARG A 19 -0.81 19.64 13.47
N ARG A 20 -1.48 19.53 14.62
CA ARG A 20 -1.45 18.32 15.47
C ARG A 20 -1.99 17.10 14.75
N VAL A 21 -3.17 17.19 14.12
CA VAL A 21 -3.76 16.09 13.34
C VAL A 21 -2.83 15.63 12.23
N THR A 22 -2.31 16.56 11.43
CA THR A 22 -1.50 16.22 10.26
C THR A 22 -0.14 15.66 10.62
N VAL A 23 0.54 16.15 11.68
CA VAL A 23 1.82 15.61 12.15
C VAL A 23 1.61 14.23 12.80
N ALA A 24 0.55 14.06 13.60
CA ALA A 24 0.22 12.77 14.19
C ALA A 24 0.01 11.70 13.12
N LEU A 25 -0.80 11.99 12.10
CA LEU A 25 -1.07 11.04 11.03
C LEU A 25 0.12 10.83 10.09
N TYR A 26 0.96 11.84 9.88
CA TYR A 26 2.24 11.65 9.18
C TYR A 26 3.11 10.62 9.91
N GLY A 27 3.26 10.76 11.25
CA GLY A 27 3.99 9.80 12.08
C GLY A 27 3.38 8.39 12.06
N ALA A 28 2.06 8.29 12.16
CA ALA A 28 1.35 7.00 12.07
C ALA A 28 1.52 6.32 10.71
N GLY A 29 1.42 7.09 9.61
CA GLY A 29 1.65 6.60 8.26
C GLY A 29 3.08 6.11 8.06
N LEU A 30 4.07 6.91 8.51
CA LEU A 30 5.48 6.54 8.49
C LEU A 30 5.73 5.25 9.27
N ALA A 31 5.26 5.16 10.50
CA ALA A 31 5.41 3.99 11.37
C ALA A 31 4.83 2.72 10.72
N SER A 32 3.58 2.78 10.25
CA SER A 32 2.89 1.62 9.69
C SER A 32 3.57 1.07 8.45
N PHE A 33 3.96 1.93 7.53
CA PHE A 33 4.56 1.51 6.27
C PHE A 33 6.04 1.10 6.41
N ALA A 34 6.78 1.71 7.35
CA ALA A 34 8.11 1.25 7.71
C ALA A 34 8.06 -0.18 8.28
N ALA A 35 7.16 -0.42 9.23
CA ALA A 35 6.96 -1.74 9.84
C ALA A 35 6.48 -2.80 8.85
N MET A 36 5.57 -2.45 7.94
CA MET A 36 5.00 -3.37 6.95
C MET A 36 6.07 -3.99 6.07
N TYR A 37 7.02 -3.19 5.61
CA TYR A 37 7.99 -3.59 4.58
C TYR A 37 9.42 -3.77 5.08
N CYS A 38 9.70 -3.68 6.39
CA CYS A 38 11.05 -3.76 6.95
C CYS A 38 11.81 -5.05 6.60
N THR A 39 11.11 -6.16 6.38
CA THR A 39 11.75 -7.43 5.97
C THR A 39 12.03 -7.53 4.48
N GLN A 40 11.44 -6.67 3.63
CA GLN A 40 11.61 -6.77 2.18
C GLN A 40 13.07 -6.58 1.73
N ALA A 41 13.77 -5.62 2.31
CA ALA A 41 15.19 -5.41 2.03
C ALA A 41 16.10 -6.45 2.68
N LEU A 42 15.60 -7.22 3.66
CA LEU A 42 16.35 -8.23 4.40
C LEU A 42 16.19 -9.65 3.83
N LEU A 43 15.38 -9.83 2.76
CA LEU A 43 15.08 -11.17 2.23
C LEU A 43 16.34 -12.00 1.89
N PRO A 44 17.39 -11.46 1.20
CA PRO A 44 18.61 -12.20 0.96
C PRO A 44 19.35 -12.59 2.25
N ALA A 45 19.44 -11.68 3.22
CA ALA A 45 20.07 -11.92 4.51
C ALA A 45 19.33 -12.98 5.35
N LEU A 46 18.01 -12.96 5.34
CA LEU A 46 17.18 -13.99 5.99
C LEU A 46 17.34 -15.35 5.32
N SER A 47 17.40 -15.40 3.97
CA SER A 47 17.67 -16.63 3.24
C SER A 47 19.01 -17.24 3.61
N ALA A 48 20.07 -16.43 3.68
CA ALA A 48 21.39 -16.87 4.07
C ALA A 48 21.43 -17.36 5.53
N TYR A 49 20.84 -16.60 6.46
CA TYR A 49 20.84 -16.92 7.88
C TYR A 49 20.09 -18.21 8.21
N TYR A 50 18.86 -18.37 7.69
CA TYR A 50 18.03 -19.54 7.95
C TYR A 50 18.26 -20.68 6.97
N ARG A 51 19.13 -20.51 5.95
CA ARG A 51 19.39 -21.47 4.85
C ARG A 51 18.10 -21.90 4.15
N ILE A 52 17.28 -20.93 3.77
CA ILE A 52 15.97 -21.13 3.16
C ILE A 52 15.92 -20.55 1.75
N THR A 53 14.94 -21.01 0.98
CA THR A 53 14.70 -20.52 -0.38
C THR A 53 14.21 -19.06 -0.38
N PRO A 54 14.42 -18.30 -1.47
CA PRO A 54 13.83 -16.97 -1.66
C PRO A 54 12.31 -16.96 -1.49
N ALA A 55 11.63 -18.04 -1.91
CA ALA A 55 10.19 -18.22 -1.73
C ALA A 55 9.80 -18.24 -0.26
N THR A 56 10.51 -18.99 0.56
CA THR A 56 10.24 -19.07 2.00
C THR A 56 10.54 -17.75 2.71
N ALA A 57 11.64 -17.07 2.34
CA ALA A 57 11.94 -15.74 2.90
C ALA A 57 10.86 -14.70 2.55
N ALA A 58 10.34 -14.71 1.33
CA ALA A 58 9.28 -13.80 0.88
C ALA A 58 8.00 -13.92 1.72
N LEU A 59 7.76 -15.06 2.41
CA LEU A 59 6.64 -15.21 3.33
C LEU A 59 6.68 -14.18 4.48
N THR A 60 7.87 -13.68 4.87
CA THR A 60 7.98 -12.64 5.89
C THR A 60 7.31 -11.33 5.48
N VAL A 61 7.22 -11.03 4.19
CA VAL A 61 6.49 -9.88 3.62
C VAL A 61 5.04 -10.28 3.34
N SER A 62 4.84 -11.43 2.67
CA SER A 62 3.52 -11.89 2.21
C SER A 62 2.55 -12.14 3.35
N LEU A 63 2.98 -12.77 4.45
CA LEU A 63 2.11 -12.98 5.62
C LEU A 63 1.71 -11.66 6.26
N THR A 64 2.63 -10.69 6.36
CA THR A 64 2.29 -9.39 6.93
C THR A 64 1.26 -8.64 6.07
N THR A 65 1.47 -8.57 4.76
CA THR A 65 0.57 -7.86 3.86
C THR A 65 -0.77 -8.59 3.68
N GLY A 66 -0.76 -9.93 3.68
CA GLY A 66 -1.96 -10.75 3.60
C GLY A 66 -2.84 -10.64 4.85
N MET A 67 -2.24 -10.76 6.02
CA MET A 67 -2.98 -10.63 7.29
C MET A 67 -3.47 -9.20 7.51
N LEU A 68 -2.71 -8.18 7.08
CA LEU A 68 -3.18 -6.80 7.03
C LEU A 68 -4.39 -6.67 6.10
N ALA A 69 -4.35 -7.25 4.90
CA ALA A 69 -5.49 -7.22 3.98
C ALA A 69 -6.75 -7.79 4.64
N LEU A 70 -6.64 -8.96 5.27
CA LEU A 70 -7.76 -9.60 5.96
C LEU A 70 -8.29 -8.77 7.14
N ALA A 71 -7.40 -8.08 7.85
CA ALA A 71 -7.75 -7.30 9.04
C ALA A 71 -8.25 -5.87 8.74
N ILE A 72 -8.04 -5.33 7.53
CA ILE A 72 -8.35 -3.92 7.22
C ILE A 72 -9.87 -3.63 7.30
N ILE A 73 -10.71 -4.55 6.81
CA ILE A 73 -12.17 -4.40 6.88
C ILE A 73 -12.68 -4.54 8.32
N PRO A 74 -12.33 -5.59 9.09
CA PRO A 74 -12.66 -5.67 10.49
C PRO A 74 -12.21 -4.45 11.31
N ALA A 75 -10.99 -3.95 11.09
CA ALA A 75 -10.47 -2.77 11.78
C ALA A 75 -11.30 -1.51 11.47
N SER A 76 -11.72 -1.33 10.22
CA SER A 76 -12.63 -0.23 9.84
C SER A 76 -13.95 -0.31 10.58
N VAL A 77 -14.60 -1.48 10.64
CA VAL A 77 -15.87 -1.72 11.36
C VAL A 77 -15.70 -1.47 12.86
N LEU A 78 -14.63 -1.98 13.47
CA LEU A 78 -14.34 -1.76 14.89
C LEU A 78 -14.17 -0.26 15.19
N SER A 79 -13.60 0.50 14.26
CA SER A 79 -13.41 1.95 14.45
C SER A 79 -14.72 2.74 14.49
N GLU A 80 -15.80 2.24 13.90
CA GLU A 80 -17.13 2.86 13.98
C GLU A 80 -17.77 2.68 15.36
N ARG A 81 -17.42 1.61 16.06
CA ARG A 81 -17.94 1.33 17.40
C ARG A 81 -17.08 1.95 18.50
N TYR A 82 -15.76 1.74 18.44
CA TYR A 82 -14.84 2.09 19.54
C TYR A 82 -14.14 3.43 19.34
N GLY A 83 -14.31 4.07 18.19
CA GLY A 83 -13.73 5.35 17.82
C GLY A 83 -12.44 5.24 17.01
N ARG A 84 -12.22 6.24 16.15
CA ARG A 84 -11.10 6.27 15.20
C ARG A 84 -9.75 6.24 15.92
N ILE A 85 -9.58 7.12 16.90
CA ILE A 85 -8.32 7.25 17.67
C ILE A 85 -8.00 5.98 18.45
N THR A 86 -9.00 5.37 19.09
CA THR A 86 -8.80 4.15 19.89
C THR A 86 -8.23 3.03 19.03
N VAL A 87 -8.84 2.77 17.85
CA VAL A 87 -8.38 1.70 16.97
C VAL A 87 -6.98 1.99 16.42
N MET A 88 -6.68 3.24 16.04
CA MET A 88 -5.36 3.62 15.56
C MET A 88 -4.29 3.55 16.66
N LEU A 89 -4.59 3.96 17.90
CA LEU A 89 -3.67 3.84 19.03
C LEU A 89 -3.39 2.38 19.38
N THR A 90 -4.44 1.56 19.48
CA THR A 90 -4.28 0.11 19.72
C THR A 90 -3.42 -0.54 18.64
N SER A 91 -3.67 -0.20 17.37
CA SER A 91 -2.87 -0.63 16.23
C SER A 91 -1.40 -0.22 16.37
N GLY A 92 -1.13 1.05 16.69
CA GLY A 92 0.22 1.56 16.90
C GLY A 92 0.96 0.89 18.06
N VAL A 93 0.29 0.69 19.19
CA VAL A 93 0.86 0.03 20.38
C VAL A 93 1.16 -1.44 20.11
N LEU A 94 0.17 -2.20 19.60
CA LEU A 94 0.35 -3.63 19.33
C LEU A 94 1.42 -3.87 18.25
N SER A 95 1.42 -3.07 17.18
CA SER A 95 2.44 -3.21 16.13
C SER A 95 3.85 -2.86 16.65
N SER A 96 3.98 -1.88 17.53
CA SER A 96 5.26 -1.54 18.15
C SER A 96 5.77 -2.66 19.06
N ILE A 97 4.91 -3.23 19.89
CA ILE A 97 5.26 -4.35 20.80
C ILE A 97 5.69 -5.56 19.95
N ILE A 98 4.88 -5.98 18.97
CA ILE A 98 5.21 -7.12 18.12
C ILE A 98 6.50 -6.84 17.36
N GLY A 99 6.65 -5.64 16.80
CA GLY A 99 7.86 -5.23 16.07
C GLY A 99 9.12 -5.37 16.91
N LEU A 100 9.11 -4.95 18.17
CA LEU A 100 10.25 -5.06 19.09
C LEU A 100 10.56 -6.51 19.48
N LEU A 101 9.58 -7.41 19.43
CA LEU A 101 9.78 -8.84 19.72
C LEU A 101 10.31 -9.62 18.50
N LEU A 102 10.07 -9.17 17.26
CA LEU A 102 10.52 -9.86 16.04
C LEU A 102 12.04 -10.13 16.00
N PRO A 103 12.93 -9.20 16.37
CA PRO A 103 14.37 -9.45 16.39
C PRO A 103 14.79 -10.60 17.33
N LEU A 104 13.98 -10.89 18.34
CA LEU A 104 14.24 -11.95 19.33
C LEU A 104 13.78 -13.34 18.86
N SER A 105 13.22 -13.46 17.66
CA SER A 105 12.71 -14.72 17.11
C SER A 105 13.80 -15.79 17.05
N PRO A 106 13.67 -16.92 17.78
CA PRO A 106 14.66 -17.98 17.81
C PRO A 106 14.61 -18.88 16.56
N SER A 107 13.46 -18.90 15.86
CA SER A 107 13.26 -19.71 14.67
C SER A 107 12.48 -18.96 13.59
N LEU A 108 12.61 -19.44 12.35
CA LEU A 108 11.84 -18.89 11.22
C LEU A 108 10.32 -18.97 11.48
N GLY A 109 9.82 -20.09 12.01
CA GLY A 109 8.38 -20.27 12.28
C GLY A 109 7.82 -19.20 13.22
N ILE A 110 8.57 -18.85 14.27
CA ILE A 110 8.18 -17.78 15.22
C ILE A 110 8.27 -16.41 14.52
N LEU A 111 9.28 -16.17 13.71
CA LEU A 111 9.38 -14.94 12.91
C LEU A 111 8.18 -14.80 11.97
N LEU A 112 7.79 -15.86 11.25
CA LEU A 112 6.65 -15.87 10.34
C LEU A 112 5.33 -15.65 11.06
N ALA A 113 5.10 -16.33 12.20
CA ALA A 113 3.92 -16.13 13.03
C ALA A 113 3.86 -14.69 13.57
N GLY A 114 4.99 -14.17 14.06
CA GLY A 114 5.10 -12.79 14.51
C GLY A 114 4.81 -11.78 13.38
N ARG A 115 5.29 -12.04 12.16
CA ARG A 115 5.00 -11.21 10.99
C ARG A 115 3.52 -11.25 10.58
N ALA A 116 2.87 -12.41 10.71
CA ALA A 116 1.43 -12.54 10.48
C ALA A 116 0.62 -11.71 11.51
N LEU A 117 0.92 -11.85 12.81
CA LEU A 117 0.30 -11.06 13.88
C LEU A 117 0.59 -9.56 13.71
N HIS A 118 1.81 -9.20 13.29
CA HIS A 118 2.19 -7.83 13.01
C HIS A 118 1.31 -7.21 11.90
N GLY A 119 0.99 -7.98 10.85
CA GLY A 119 0.08 -7.56 9.80
C GLY A 119 -1.33 -7.23 10.32
N ILE A 120 -1.88 -8.06 11.19
CA ILE A 120 -3.17 -7.80 11.85
C ILE A 120 -3.10 -6.51 12.67
N ALA A 121 -2.05 -6.37 13.49
CA ALA A 121 -1.87 -5.20 14.35
C ALA A 121 -1.73 -3.89 13.55
N LEU A 122 -1.05 -3.92 12.39
CA LEU A 122 -0.84 -2.75 11.54
C LEU A 122 -2.11 -2.26 10.85
N ALA A 123 -3.14 -3.10 10.68
CA ALA A 123 -4.29 -2.80 9.82
C ALA A 123 -5.12 -1.58 10.28
N GLY A 124 -5.17 -1.28 11.56
CA GLY A 124 -6.02 -0.22 12.11
C GLY A 124 -5.65 1.18 11.62
N ILE A 125 -4.37 1.47 11.38
CA ILE A 125 -3.95 2.80 10.92
C ILE A 125 -4.40 3.07 9.48
N PRO A 126 -4.03 2.28 8.45
CA PRO A 126 -4.45 2.53 7.08
C PRO A 126 -5.97 2.38 6.87
N ALA A 127 -6.65 1.53 7.66
CA ALA A 127 -8.10 1.38 7.58
C ALA A 127 -8.87 2.64 8.00
N VAL A 128 -8.33 3.44 8.93
CA VAL A 128 -9.08 4.47 9.67
C VAL A 128 -8.58 5.89 9.42
N ALA A 129 -7.32 6.08 9.03
CA ALA A 129 -6.68 7.39 8.94
C ALA A 129 -7.44 8.39 8.05
N MET A 130 -7.92 7.95 6.89
CA MET A 130 -8.66 8.83 5.96
C MET A 130 -10.03 9.23 6.48
N ALA A 131 -10.73 8.32 7.19
CA ALA A 131 -12.01 8.61 7.81
C ALA A 131 -11.84 9.63 8.95
N TYR A 132 -10.82 9.46 9.79
CA TYR A 132 -10.49 10.40 10.85
C TYR A 132 -10.18 11.80 10.30
N LEU A 133 -9.40 11.89 9.20
CA LEU A 133 -9.14 13.17 8.53
C LEU A 133 -10.43 13.83 8.02
N ALA A 134 -11.30 13.05 7.40
CA ALA A 134 -12.55 13.58 6.85
C ALA A 134 -13.51 14.09 7.94
N GLU A 135 -13.45 13.51 9.15
CA GLU A 135 -14.28 13.93 10.29
C GLU A 135 -13.70 15.19 10.98
N GLU A 136 -12.38 15.29 11.16
CA GLU A 136 -11.76 16.32 12.02
C GLU A 136 -11.24 17.55 11.25
N VAL A 137 -11.03 17.45 9.92
CA VAL A 137 -10.44 18.51 9.11
C VAL A 137 -11.50 19.15 8.22
N HIS A 138 -11.48 20.49 8.15
CA HIS A 138 -12.40 21.23 7.30
C HIS A 138 -12.22 20.88 5.82
N ALA A 139 -13.31 20.80 5.07
CA ALA A 139 -13.34 20.37 3.67
C ALA A 139 -12.32 21.11 2.77
N SER A 140 -12.15 22.43 2.96
CA SER A 140 -11.16 23.24 2.20
C SER A 140 -9.69 22.86 2.46
N SER A 141 -9.39 22.15 3.53
CA SER A 141 -8.03 21.78 3.95
C SER A 141 -7.79 20.27 3.92
N LEU A 142 -8.85 19.50 3.61
CA LEU A 142 -8.82 18.03 3.67
C LEU A 142 -7.82 17.40 2.68
N GLY A 143 -7.80 17.90 1.44
CA GLY A 143 -6.87 17.40 0.42
C GLY A 143 -5.41 17.54 0.82
N ALA A 144 -5.02 18.69 1.40
CA ALA A 144 -3.67 18.92 1.89
C ALA A 144 -3.33 18.03 3.11
N ALA A 145 -4.30 17.77 3.99
CA ALA A 145 -4.12 16.87 5.13
C ALA A 145 -3.93 15.41 4.69
N MET A 146 -4.75 14.94 3.74
CA MET A 146 -4.62 13.61 3.12
C MET A 146 -3.27 13.45 2.42
N GLY A 147 -2.83 14.47 1.68
CA GLY A 147 -1.53 14.48 1.03
C GLY A 147 -0.36 14.32 2.02
N ARG A 148 -0.43 14.95 3.19
CA ARG A 148 0.58 14.80 4.26
C ARG A 148 0.58 13.39 4.85
N TYR A 149 -0.57 12.78 5.08
CA TYR A 149 -0.66 11.39 5.50
C TYR A 149 -0.02 10.45 4.46
N VAL A 150 -0.37 10.61 3.19
CA VAL A 150 0.22 9.82 2.09
C VAL A 150 1.72 10.03 1.98
N ALA A 151 2.22 11.26 2.16
CA ALA A 151 3.67 11.53 2.23
C ALA A 151 4.32 10.76 3.38
N GLY A 152 3.68 10.70 4.56
CA GLY A 152 4.13 9.87 5.68
C GLY A 152 4.22 8.39 5.32
N THR A 153 3.22 7.84 4.65
CA THR A 153 3.24 6.43 4.20
C THR A 153 4.34 6.16 3.16
N THR A 154 4.56 7.10 2.25
CA THR A 154 5.63 6.99 1.23
C THR A 154 7.01 7.01 1.85
N ILE A 155 7.29 7.98 2.73
CA ILE A 155 8.57 8.08 3.44
C ILE A 155 8.76 6.88 4.37
N GLY A 156 7.70 6.43 5.06
CA GLY A 156 7.73 5.22 5.88
C GLY A 156 8.07 3.98 5.05
N GLY A 157 7.42 3.81 3.90
CA GLY A 157 7.69 2.70 2.99
C GLY A 157 9.12 2.71 2.44
N LEU A 158 9.68 3.88 2.17
CA LEU A 158 11.08 4.05 1.77
C LEU A 158 12.03 3.76 2.95
N ALA A 159 11.81 4.38 4.10
CA ALA A 159 12.64 4.22 5.28
C ALA A 159 12.67 2.76 5.77
N GLY A 160 11.50 2.09 5.77
CA GLY A 160 11.37 0.67 6.15
C GLY A 160 12.14 -0.31 5.26
N ARG A 161 12.66 0.14 4.12
CA ARG A 161 13.51 -0.66 3.21
C ARG A 161 14.95 -0.18 3.19
N LEU A 162 15.15 1.14 3.08
CA LEU A 162 16.48 1.72 3.00
C LEU A 162 17.26 1.57 4.31
N VAL A 163 16.62 1.88 5.46
CA VAL A 163 17.29 1.77 6.76
C VAL A 163 17.77 0.35 7.06
N PRO A 164 16.93 -0.73 6.95
CA PRO A 164 17.43 -2.07 7.21
C PRO A 164 18.48 -2.54 6.21
N SER A 165 18.45 -2.09 4.94
CA SER A 165 19.49 -2.46 3.97
C SER A 165 20.84 -1.83 4.29
N LEU A 166 20.87 -0.63 4.86
CA LEU A 166 22.11 0.02 5.33
C LEU A 166 22.68 -0.66 6.58
N ILE A 167 21.81 -1.08 7.49
CA ILE A 167 22.23 -1.65 8.78
C ILE A 167 22.71 -3.10 8.61
N VAL A 168 22.09 -3.88 7.73
CA VAL A 168 22.43 -5.31 7.59
C VAL A 168 23.85 -5.53 7.06
N ASP A 169 24.40 -4.58 6.31
CA ASP A 169 25.78 -4.68 5.80
C ASP A 169 26.84 -4.46 6.88
N VAL A 170 26.53 -3.68 7.93
CA VAL A 170 27.47 -3.36 9.04
C VAL A 170 27.13 -4.13 10.32
N SER A 171 26.04 -4.90 10.32
CA SER A 171 25.59 -5.64 11.49
C SER A 171 24.88 -6.94 11.07
N ASN A 172 23.63 -7.12 11.47
CA ASN A 172 22.83 -8.30 11.13
C ASN A 172 21.34 -7.94 11.00
N TRP A 173 20.53 -8.87 10.51
CA TRP A 173 19.11 -8.69 10.28
C TRP A 173 18.31 -8.38 11.56
N ARG A 174 18.76 -8.87 12.75
CA ARG A 174 18.09 -8.59 14.03
C ARG A 174 18.22 -7.13 14.43
N VAL A 175 19.43 -6.56 14.32
CA VAL A 175 19.69 -5.14 14.60
C VAL A 175 18.94 -4.27 13.59
N ALA A 176 18.90 -4.66 12.31
CA ALA A 176 18.15 -3.96 11.28
C ALA A 176 16.64 -3.92 11.60
N LEU A 177 16.05 -5.04 12.01
CA LEU A 177 14.65 -5.09 12.46
C LEU A 177 14.41 -4.29 13.74
N LEU A 178 15.34 -4.32 14.69
CA LEU A 178 15.23 -3.53 15.93
C LEU A 178 15.15 -2.04 15.64
N VAL A 179 16.04 -1.51 14.79
CA VAL A 179 16.04 -0.09 14.42
C VAL A 179 14.74 0.29 13.69
N CYS A 180 14.25 -0.55 12.78
CA CYS A 180 12.94 -0.33 12.16
C CYS A 180 11.81 -0.33 13.18
N SER A 181 11.86 -1.22 14.16
CA SER A 181 10.85 -1.28 15.23
C SER A 181 10.88 -0.06 16.14
N LEU A 182 12.06 0.45 16.45
CA LEU A 182 12.22 1.71 17.19
C LEU A 182 11.70 2.91 16.39
N THR A 183 11.91 2.95 15.08
CA THR A 183 11.33 3.97 14.19
C THR A 183 9.79 3.89 14.20
N THR A 184 9.23 2.67 14.18
CA THR A 184 7.78 2.42 14.29
C THR A 184 7.24 2.90 15.63
N LEU A 185 7.92 2.57 16.72
CA LEU A 185 7.57 3.01 18.07
C LEU A 185 7.57 4.55 18.16
N ALA A 186 8.63 5.20 17.66
CA ALA A 186 8.73 6.67 17.66
C ALA A 186 7.56 7.32 16.91
N GLY A 187 7.21 6.84 15.72
CA GLY A 187 6.04 7.33 14.96
C GLY A 187 4.71 7.06 15.66
N SER A 188 4.58 5.93 16.33
CA SER A 188 3.39 5.60 17.14
C SER A 188 3.29 6.49 18.39
N CYS A 189 4.40 6.81 19.04
CA CYS A 189 4.46 7.76 20.14
C CYS A 189 4.09 9.19 19.69
N ILE A 190 4.61 9.64 18.54
CA ILE A 190 4.23 10.93 17.94
C ILE A 190 2.71 10.98 17.73
N PHE A 191 2.13 9.90 17.20
CA PHE A 191 0.68 9.81 17.03
C PHE A 191 -0.05 9.88 18.38
N ALA A 192 0.36 9.08 19.36
CA ALA A 192 -0.29 9.01 20.67
C ALA A 192 -0.28 10.37 21.42
N VAL A 193 0.83 11.13 21.31
CA VAL A 193 0.97 12.42 22.02
C VAL A 193 0.26 13.55 21.27
N LEU A 194 0.31 13.54 19.95
CA LEU A 194 -0.18 14.65 19.13
C LEU A 194 -1.61 14.51 18.65
N ALA A 195 -2.13 13.27 18.47
CA ALA A 195 -3.47 13.07 17.94
C ALA A 195 -4.53 13.69 18.88
N PRO A 196 -5.29 14.70 18.43
CA PRO A 196 -6.38 15.24 19.23
C PRO A 196 -7.51 14.21 19.34
N ARG A 197 -8.26 14.25 20.43
CA ARG A 197 -9.46 13.41 20.59
C ARG A 197 -10.45 13.72 19.45
N SER A 198 -11.12 12.67 18.95
CA SER A 198 -12.18 12.82 17.97
C SER A 198 -13.32 13.66 18.54
N ARG A 199 -13.67 14.74 17.86
CA ARG A 199 -14.71 15.69 18.29
C ARG A 199 -16.00 15.53 17.52
N PHE A 200 -15.91 15.00 16.30
CA PHE A 200 -17.04 14.83 15.40
C PHE A 200 -17.43 13.36 15.21
N PHE A 201 -16.75 12.47 15.92
CA PHE A 201 -17.07 11.04 15.91
C PHE A 201 -18.36 10.77 16.66
N THR A 202 -19.30 10.14 15.99
CA THR A 202 -20.54 9.59 16.61
C THR A 202 -20.47 8.06 16.53
N PRO A 203 -20.43 7.34 17.68
CA PRO A 203 -20.45 5.89 17.70
C PRO A 203 -21.67 5.35 16.94
N LYS A 204 -21.43 4.45 16.00
CA LYS A 204 -22.49 3.69 15.34
C LYS A 204 -22.45 2.25 15.81
N ALA A 205 -23.62 1.63 15.97
CA ALA A 205 -23.65 0.20 16.20
C ALA A 205 -22.97 -0.52 15.02
N ALA A 206 -21.93 -1.30 15.31
CA ALA A 206 -21.25 -2.10 14.29
C ALA A 206 -22.25 -3.09 13.68
N ASN A 207 -22.82 -2.77 12.56
CA ASN A 207 -23.77 -3.64 11.87
C ASN A 207 -23.04 -4.47 10.81
N VAL A 208 -22.44 -5.58 11.24
CA VAL A 208 -21.72 -6.52 10.37
C VAL A 208 -22.59 -6.97 9.18
N ARG A 209 -23.89 -7.21 9.41
CA ARG A 209 -24.82 -7.60 8.29
C ARG A 209 -24.97 -6.50 7.25
N ALA A 210 -25.08 -5.24 7.69
CA ALA A 210 -25.14 -4.10 6.79
C ALA A 210 -23.83 -3.95 6.01
N THR A 211 -22.69 -4.02 6.68
CA THR A 211 -21.37 -3.96 6.03
C THR A 211 -21.21 -5.09 5.01
N VAL A 212 -21.52 -6.35 5.37
CA VAL A 212 -21.44 -7.49 4.43
C VAL A 212 -22.38 -7.28 3.24
N ARG A 213 -23.57 -6.74 3.46
CA ARG A 213 -24.51 -6.42 2.37
C ARG A 213 -23.94 -5.38 1.42
N THR A 214 -23.33 -4.31 1.94
CA THR A 214 -22.67 -3.27 1.14
C THR A 214 -21.48 -3.83 0.36
N LEU A 215 -20.60 -4.62 1.02
CA LEU A 215 -19.47 -5.27 0.36
C LEU A 215 -19.95 -6.20 -0.78
N ARG A 216 -21.00 -7.00 -0.54
CA ARG A 216 -21.60 -7.85 -1.59
C ARG A 216 -22.18 -7.03 -2.74
N ALA A 217 -22.80 -5.89 -2.46
CA ALA A 217 -23.29 -4.98 -3.50
C ALA A 217 -22.17 -4.46 -4.39
N HIS A 218 -21.04 -4.05 -3.79
CA HIS A 218 -19.85 -3.63 -4.55
C HIS A 218 -19.24 -4.78 -5.37
N LEU A 219 -19.18 -6.00 -4.82
CA LEU A 219 -18.70 -7.20 -5.53
C LEU A 219 -19.64 -7.69 -6.64
N ARG A 220 -20.89 -7.23 -6.67
CA ARG A 220 -21.81 -7.46 -7.80
C ARG A 220 -21.65 -6.43 -8.92
N ASN A 221 -20.93 -5.35 -8.68
CA ASN A 221 -20.66 -4.34 -9.70
C ASN A 221 -19.46 -4.77 -10.55
N PRO A 222 -19.64 -5.15 -11.83
CA PRO A 222 -18.55 -5.67 -12.67
C PRO A 222 -17.45 -4.64 -12.93
N LEU A 223 -17.77 -3.35 -12.88
CA LEU A 223 -16.80 -2.28 -13.07
C LEU A 223 -15.86 -2.16 -11.84
N LEU A 224 -16.43 -2.24 -10.64
CA LEU A 224 -15.64 -2.26 -9.40
C LEU A 224 -14.79 -3.53 -9.30
N CYS A 225 -15.34 -4.71 -9.64
CA CYS A 225 -14.59 -5.96 -9.63
C CYS A 225 -13.37 -5.93 -10.56
N LYS A 226 -13.48 -5.34 -11.75
CA LYS A 226 -12.35 -5.14 -12.66
C LYS A 226 -11.29 -4.22 -12.06
N LEU A 227 -11.69 -3.14 -11.39
CA LEU A 227 -10.76 -2.24 -10.70
C LEU A 227 -10.08 -2.91 -9.50
N PHE A 228 -10.81 -3.74 -8.75
CA PHE A 228 -10.23 -4.55 -7.65
C PHE A 228 -9.23 -5.56 -8.18
N ALA A 229 -9.57 -6.28 -9.26
CA ALA A 229 -8.65 -7.21 -9.94
C ALA A 229 -7.42 -6.49 -10.50
N LEU A 230 -7.59 -5.28 -11.06
CA LEU A 230 -6.45 -4.45 -11.50
C LEU A 230 -5.54 -4.10 -10.32
N GLY A 231 -6.08 -3.70 -9.17
CA GLY A 231 -5.30 -3.46 -7.95
C GLY A 231 -4.51 -4.69 -7.50
N PHE A 232 -5.14 -5.88 -7.55
CA PHE A 232 -4.52 -7.16 -7.21
C PHE A 232 -3.31 -7.48 -8.10
N VAL A 233 -3.48 -7.47 -9.42
CA VAL A 233 -2.39 -7.82 -10.35
C VAL A 233 -1.25 -6.80 -10.33
N LEU A 234 -1.57 -5.51 -10.16
CA LEU A 234 -0.59 -4.45 -10.06
C LEU A 234 0.32 -4.61 -8.84
N MET A 235 -0.28 -4.72 -7.65
CA MET A 235 0.50 -4.84 -6.42
C MET A 235 1.22 -6.17 -6.35
N GLY A 236 0.61 -7.22 -6.90
CA GLY A 236 1.24 -8.52 -7.05
C GLY A 236 2.53 -8.45 -7.85
N GLY A 237 2.50 -7.83 -9.02
CA GLY A 237 3.68 -7.62 -9.85
C GLY A 237 4.73 -6.73 -9.18
N PHE A 238 4.28 -5.64 -8.56
CA PHE A 238 5.16 -4.69 -7.89
C PHE A 238 5.93 -5.32 -6.72
N VAL A 239 5.24 -6.01 -5.83
CA VAL A 239 5.88 -6.68 -4.68
C VAL A 239 6.82 -7.78 -5.16
N THR A 240 6.43 -8.54 -6.19
CA THR A 240 7.27 -9.60 -6.77
C THR A 240 8.59 -9.04 -7.28
N ILE A 241 8.56 -7.97 -8.09
CA ILE A 241 9.80 -7.35 -8.60
C ILE A 241 10.71 -6.92 -7.46
N TYR A 242 10.18 -6.17 -6.49
CA TYR A 242 11.00 -5.65 -5.40
C TYR A 242 11.43 -6.69 -4.36
N ASN A 243 10.73 -7.82 -4.25
CA ASN A 243 11.18 -8.95 -3.42
C ASN A 243 12.39 -9.65 -4.04
N PHE A 244 12.44 -9.81 -5.37
CA PHE A 244 13.45 -10.66 -6.01
C PHE A 244 14.54 -9.90 -6.76
N LEU A 245 14.37 -8.62 -7.07
CA LEU A 245 15.41 -7.78 -7.64
C LEU A 245 16.65 -7.69 -6.72
N GLY A 246 16.43 -7.67 -5.40
CA GLY A 246 17.52 -7.72 -4.43
C GLY A 246 18.38 -8.96 -4.56
N TYR A 247 17.77 -10.15 -4.67
CA TYR A 247 18.52 -11.40 -4.87
C TYR A 247 19.33 -11.38 -6.16
N ARG A 248 18.73 -10.90 -7.26
CA ARG A 248 19.42 -10.80 -8.54
C ARG A 248 20.66 -9.92 -8.48
N LEU A 249 20.53 -8.75 -7.83
CA LEU A 249 21.61 -7.77 -7.78
C LEU A 249 22.68 -8.11 -6.73
N SER A 250 22.34 -8.87 -5.71
CA SER A 250 23.31 -9.40 -4.76
C SER A 250 24.06 -10.65 -5.28
N ALA A 251 23.55 -11.30 -6.33
CA ALA A 251 24.23 -12.42 -6.99
C ALA A 251 25.20 -11.94 -8.09
N GLN A 252 26.12 -12.83 -8.49
CA GLN A 252 26.97 -12.60 -9.67
C GLN A 252 26.10 -12.38 -10.93
N PRO A 253 26.49 -11.50 -11.86
CA PRO A 253 27.78 -10.77 -11.95
C PRO A 253 27.81 -9.44 -11.17
N PHE A 254 26.69 -8.97 -10.57
CA PHE A 254 26.62 -7.65 -9.94
C PHE A 254 27.24 -7.64 -8.55
N ALA A 255 26.97 -8.65 -7.72
CA ALA A 255 27.47 -8.82 -6.35
C ALA A 255 27.37 -7.55 -5.48
N LEU A 256 26.24 -6.82 -5.60
CA LEU A 256 26.03 -5.57 -4.86
C LEU A 256 25.77 -5.84 -3.37
N ALA A 257 26.33 -4.97 -2.52
CA ALA A 257 26.00 -4.92 -1.11
C ALA A 257 24.51 -4.56 -0.88
N SER A 258 23.95 -4.98 0.26
CA SER A 258 22.53 -4.74 0.57
C SER A 258 22.19 -3.26 0.60
N SER A 259 23.13 -2.40 1.06
CA SER A 259 23.00 -0.95 1.05
C SER A 259 22.82 -0.39 -0.37
N ALA A 260 23.63 -0.88 -1.33
CA ALA A 260 23.52 -0.47 -2.73
C ALA A 260 22.18 -0.92 -3.35
N VAL A 261 21.75 -2.15 -3.05
CA VAL A 261 20.43 -2.66 -3.44
C VAL A 261 19.32 -1.82 -2.79
N GLY A 262 19.51 -1.40 -1.54
CA GLY A 262 18.56 -0.54 -0.82
C GLY A 262 18.32 0.81 -1.49
N LEU A 263 19.33 1.38 -2.18
CA LEU A 263 19.16 2.63 -2.94
C LEU A 263 18.13 2.52 -4.06
N LEU A 264 17.84 1.32 -4.57
CA LEU A 264 16.78 1.13 -5.57
C LEU A 264 15.40 1.56 -5.06
N PHE A 265 15.16 1.52 -3.75
CA PHE A 265 13.90 2.00 -3.20
C PHE A 265 13.72 3.51 -3.33
N LEU A 266 14.78 4.28 -3.60
CA LEU A 266 14.68 5.70 -3.98
C LEU A 266 13.88 5.90 -5.27
N LEU A 267 13.79 4.89 -6.14
CA LEU A 267 12.96 4.92 -7.35
C LEU A 267 11.47 5.14 -7.01
N TYR A 268 11.05 4.86 -5.77
CA TYR A 268 9.68 5.18 -5.32
C TYR A 268 9.39 6.69 -5.34
N LEU A 269 10.42 7.53 -5.24
CA LEU A 269 10.26 8.98 -5.38
C LEU A 269 9.81 9.37 -6.79
N ALA A 270 10.26 8.65 -7.82
CA ALA A 270 9.74 8.82 -9.18
C ALA A 270 8.23 8.53 -9.24
N GLY A 271 7.76 7.56 -8.44
CA GLY A 271 6.34 7.26 -8.30
C GLY A 271 5.51 8.44 -7.80
N THR A 272 6.04 9.27 -6.90
CA THR A 272 5.36 10.47 -6.41
C THR A 272 5.10 11.47 -7.55
N VAL A 273 6.09 11.66 -8.43
CA VAL A 273 5.99 12.54 -9.59
C VAL A 273 4.98 11.97 -10.59
N THR A 274 5.14 10.69 -10.96
CA THR A 274 4.26 10.04 -11.96
C THR A 274 2.81 9.94 -11.48
N SER A 275 2.56 9.71 -10.19
CA SER A 275 1.21 9.76 -9.61
C SER A 275 0.52 11.10 -9.83
N THR A 276 1.24 12.19 -9.57
CA THR A 276 0.70 13.56 -9.72
C THR A 276 0.40 13.86 -11.19
N VAL A 277 1.33 13.52 -12.09
CA VAL A 277 1.17 13.72 -13.54
C VAL A 277 0.03 12.88 -14.09
N ALA A 278 -0.02 11.59 -13.72
CA ALA A 278 -1.07 10.68 -14.16
C ALA A 278 -2.46 11.09 -13.68
N GLY A 279 -2.59 11.57 -12.43
CA GLY A 279 -3.85 12.09 -11.91
C GLY A 279 -4.36 13.27 -12.74
N ARG A 280 -3.51 14.29 -12.97
CA ARG A 280 -3.85 15.44 -13.81
C ARG A 280 -4.18 15.07 -15.26
N LEU A 281 -3.45 14.11 -15.80
CA LEU A 281 -3.68 13.64 -17.17
C LEU A 281 -5.01 12.87 -17.27
N ALA A 282 -5.35 12.08 -16.24
CA ALA A 282 -6.61 11.35 -16.18
C ALA A 282 -7.82 12.29 -16.08
N ASP A 283 -7.68 13.41 -15.37
CA ASP A 283 -8.72 14.44 -15.30
C ASP A 283 -8.93 15.15 -16.65
N ARG A 284 -7.86 15.34 -17.44
CA ARG A 284 -7.91 16.06 -18.73
C ARG A 284 -8.24 15.15 -19.92
N LYS A 285 -7.65 13.96 -19.99
CA LYS A 285 -7.72 13.07 -21.17
C LYS A 285 -8.52 11.78 -20.92
N GLY A 286 -9.01 11.60 -19.68
CA GLY A 286 -9.77 10.42 -19.28
C GLY A 286 -8.90 9.31 -18.70
N ARG A 287 -9.51 8.59 -17.74
CA ARG A 287 -8.83 7.56 -16.92
C ARG A 287 -8.36 6.38 -17.76
N ALA A 288 -9.20 5.93 -18.69
CA ALA A 288 -8.93 4.75 -19.53
C ALA A 288 -7.68 4.92 -20.39
N LEU A 289 -7.48 6.11 -20.99
CA LEU A 289 -6.32 6.43 -21.80
C LEU A 289 -5.02 6.39 -20.97
N VAL A 290 -5.06 6.94 -19.76
CA VAL A 290 -3.88 6.96 -18.88
C VAL A 290 -3.52 5.55 -18.41
N LEU A 291 -4.50 4.72 -18.04
CA LEU A 291 -4.27 3.32 -17.67
C LEU A 291 -3.71 2.51 -18.86
N GLY A 292 -4.29 2.69 -20.06
CA GLY A 292 -3.87 2.03 -21.28
C GLY A 292 -2.45 2.41 -21.75
N GLY A 293 -1.99 3.64 -21.43
CA GLY A 293 -0.62 4.08 -21.74
C GLY A 293 0.39 3.71 -20.64
N ALA A 294 0.01 3.80 -19.37
CA ALA A 294 0.93 3.57 -18.25
C ALA A 294 1.30 2.08 -18.06
N LEU A 295 0.38 1.14 -18.35
CA LEU A 295 0.66 -0.30 -18.29
C LEU A 295 1.71 -0.77 -19.32
N PRO A 296 1.64 -0.41 -20.61
CA PRO A 296 2.70 -0.72 -21.55
C PRO A 296 4.04 -0.10 -21.17
N ILE A 297 4.05 1.13 -20.63
CA ILE A 297 5.27 1.77 -20.12
C ILE A 297 5.87 0.95 -18.98
N ALA A 298 5.03 0.49 -18.03
CA ALA A 298 5.49 -0.41 -16.96
C ALA A 298 6.04 -1.72 -17.52
N LEU A 299 5.39 -2.31 -18.53
CA LEU A 299 5.84 -3.54 -19.17
C LEU A 299 7.19 -3.35 -19.88
N LEU A 300 7.36 -2.25 -20.61
CA LEU A 300 8.66 -1.91 -21.23
C LEU A 300 9.76 -1.75 -20.17
N GLY A 301 9.47 -1.02 -19.07
CA GLY A 301 10.40 -0.91 -17.96
C GLY A 301 10.79 -2.26 -17.38
N LEU A 302 9.81 -3.14 -17.19
CA LEU A 302 10.04 -4.51 -16.72
C LEU A 302 10.96 -5.29 -17.67
N LEU A 303 10.72 -5.25 -18.97
CA LEU A 303 11.53 -5.95 -19.97
C LEU A 303 12.97 -5.44 -20.00
N VAL A 304 13.20 -4.14 -19.84
CA VAL A 304 14.54 -3.55 -19.75
C VAL A 304 15.32 -4.12 -18.56
N THR A 305 14.64 -4.53 -17.47
CA THR A 305 15.33 -5.15 -16.33
C THR A 305 15.97 -6.49 -16.66
N VAL A 306 15.72 -7.15 -17.78
CA VAL A 306 16.36 -8.40 -18.18
C VAL A 306 17.84 -8.19 -18.54
N SER A 307 18.21 -6.97 -18.90
CA SER A 307 19.58 -6.57 -19.27
C SER A 307 20.65 -7.04 -18.27
N HIS A 308 21.86 -7.27 -18.75
CA HIS A 308 23.04 -7.51 -17.91
C HIS A 308 23.77 -6.19 -17.53
N ASN A 309 23.28 -5.04 -17.99
CA ASN A 309 23.80 -3.74 -17.62
C ASN A 309 23.06 -3.18 -16.41
N LEU A 310 23.79 -2.84 -15.33
CA LEU A 310 23.21 -2.35 -14.09
C LEU A 310 22.40 -1.06 -14.29
N VAL A 311 22.91 -0.13 -15.12
CA VAL A 311 22.21 1.14 -15.39
C VAL A 311 20.87 0.89 -16.09
N ALA A 312 20.85 -0.03 -17.07
CA ALA A 312 19.61 -0.42 -17.74
C ALA A 312 18.62 -1.05 -16.75
N ILE A 313 19.07 -1.89 -15.81
CA ILE A 313 18.21 -2.47 -14.78
C ILE A 313 17.60 -1.39 -13.90
N VAL A 314 18.41 -0.43 -13.44
CA VAL A 314 17.94 0.68 -12.57
C VAL A 314 16.93 1.56 -13.32
N VAL A 315 17.24 1.93 -14.57
CA VAL A 315 16.31 2.71 -15.41
C VAL A 315 15.03 1.94 -15.67
N GLY A 316 15.13 0.64 -16.04
CA GLY A 316 13.97 -0.22 -16.27
C GLY A 316 13.09 -0.33 -15.03
N ALA A 317 13.69 -0.57 -13.85
CA ALA A 317 12.97 -0.60 -12.57
C ALA A 317 12.30 0.75 -12.24
N GLY A 318 12.96 1.87 -12.55
CA GLY A 318 12.39 3.21 -12.40
C GLY A 318 11.17 3.44 -13.29
N VAL A 319 11.26 3.07 -14.57
CA VAL A 319 10.16 3.17 -15.55
C VAL A 319 8.99 2.26 -15.13
N PHE A 320 9.27 1.01 -14.73
CA PHE A 320 8.27 0.09 -14.18
C PHE A 320 7.56 0.70 -12.97
N THR A 321 8.32 1.25 -12.03
CA THR A 321 7.80 1.90 -10.82
C THR A 321 6.93 3.09 -11.15
N GLY A 322 7.37 3.96 -12.06
CA GLY A 322 6.59 5.10 -12.53
C GLY A 322 5.26 4.69 -13.14
N GLY A 323 5.27 3.68 -14.00
CA GLY A 323 4.07 3.11 -14.60
C GLY A 323 3.12 2.51 -13.56
N PHE A 324 3.64 1.72 -12.61
CA PHE A 324 2.86 1.17 -11.50
C PHE A 324 2.12 2.27 -10.72
N PHE A 325 2.84 3.30 -10.26
CA PHE A 325 2.23 4.37 -9.47
C PHE A 325 1.21 5.19 -10.28
N ALA A 326 1.45 5.40 -11.57
CA ALA A 326 0.49 6.06 -12.45
C ALA A 326 -0.82 5.26 -12.54
N VAL A 327 -0.73 3.95 -12.78
CA VAL A 327 -1.91 3.07 -12.87
C VAL A 327 -2.63 2.99 -11.52
N HIS A 328 -1.89 2.78 -10.42
CA HIS A 328 -2.48 2.67 -9.08
C HIS A 328 -3.27 3.92 -8.69
N THR A 329 -2.69 5.11 -8.92
CA THR A 329 -3.34 6.39 -8.59
C THR A 329 -4.64 6.57 -9.34
N VAL A 330 -4.64 6.31 -10.65
CA VAL A 330 -5.84 6.48 -11.49
C VAL A 330 -6.89 5.41 -11.17
N ALA A 331 -6.49 4.15 -10.96
CA ALA A 331 -7.40 3.06 -10.63
C ALA A 331 -8.09 3.28 -9.28
N SER A 332 -7.33 3.63 -8.23
CA SER A 332 -7.88 3.91 -6.89
C SER A 332 -8.85 5.10 -6.90
N GLY A 333 -8.51 6.18 -7.61
CA GLY A 333 -9.41 7.32 -7.81
C GLY A 333 -10.67 6.96 -8.60
N TRP A 334 -10.56 6.00 -9.54
CA TRP A 334 -11.71 5.55 -10.32
C TRP A 334 -12.70 4.73 -9.49
N VAL A 335 -12.23 3.93 -8.53
CA VAL A 335 -13.08 3.22 -7.56
C VAL A 335 -14.01 4.19 -6.84
N GLY A 336 -13.48 5.29 -6.30
CA GLY A 336 -14.28 6.31 -5.60
C GLY A 336 -15.30 7.03 -6.50
N ALA A 337 -15.01 7.14 -7.80
CA ALA A 337 -15.93 7.74 -8.76
C ALA A 337 -17.05 6.79 -9.21
N VAL A 338 -16.77 5.49 -9.32
CA VAL A 338 -17.77 4.45 -9.67
C VAL A 338 -18.67 4.14 -8.48
N ALA A 339 -18.12 4.09 -7.28
CA ALA A 339 -18.87 3.89 -6.05
C ALA A 339 -19.63 5.16 -5.67
N ARG A 340 -20.84 5.34 -6.21
CA ARG A 340 -21.69 6.52 -5.94
C ARG A 340 -22.13 6.61 -4.48
N ARG A 341 -22.29 5.45 -3.80
CA ARG A 341 -22.63 5.31 -2.38
C ARG A 341 -21.58 4.43 -1.72
N ASP A 342 -21.43 4.55 -0.42
CA ASP A 342 -20.56 3.69 0.42
C ASP A 342 -19.11 3.63 -0.14
N ARG A 343 -18.55 4.83 -0.48
CA ARG A 343 -17.23 4.96 -1.12
C ARG A 343 -16.09 4.44 -0.24
N ALA A 344 -16.26 4.52 1.07
CA ALA A 344 -15.26 4.04 2.02
C ALA A 344 -15.11 2.52 1.94
N GLU A 345 -16.23 1.80 1.87
CA GLU A 345 -16.26 0.34 1.75
C GLU A 345 -15.71 -0.13 0.40
N ALA A 346 -16.03 0.57 -0.70
CA ALA A 346 -15.44 0.30 -2.00
C ALA A 346 -13.93 0.49 -2.01
N SER A 347 -13.43 1.58 -1.38
CA SER A 347 -12.00 1.83 -1.23
C SER A 347 -11.33 0.77 -0.34
N SER A 348 -11.99 0.30 0.71
CA SER A 348 -11.50 -0.77 1.56
C SER A 348 -11.39 -2.10 0.80
N LEU A 349 -12.36 -2.44 -0.07
CA LEU A 349 -12.27 -3.60 -0.96
C LEU A 349 -11.13 -3.49 -1.98
N TYR A 350 -10.90 -2.28 -2.51
CA TYR A 350 -9.77 -2.05 -3.40
C TYR A 350 -8.43 -2.27 -2.66
N LEU A 351 -8.27 -1.72 -1.45
CA LEU A 351 -7.08 -1.91 -0.64
C LEU A 351 -6.91 -3.36 -0.19
N PHE A 352 -8.00 -4.03 0.16
CA PHE A 352 -7.99 -5.47 0.44
C PHE A 352 -7.43 -6.26 -0.76
N SER A 353 -7.99 -6.06 -1.96
CA SER A 353 -7.51 -6.72 -3.18
C SER A 353 -6.06 -6.37 -3.50
N TYR A 354 -5.69 -5.12 -3.34
CA TYR A 354 -4.34 -4.61 -3.56
C TYR A 354 -3.31 -5.30 -2.66
N TYR A 355 -3.52 -5.33 -1.34
CA TYR A 355 -2.60 -5.99 -0.42
C TYR A 355 -2.63 -7.51 -0.54
N LEU A 356 -3.80 -8.10 -0.82
CA LEU A 356 -3.93 -9.52 -1.09
C LEU A 356 -3.14 -9.92 -2.34
N GLY A 357 -3.17 -9.10 -3.40
CA GLY A 357 -2.36 -9.28 -4.60
C GLY A 357 -0.87 -9.29 -4.29
N GLY A 358 -0.39 -8.32 -3.51
CA GLY A 358 1.00 -8.27 -3.03
C GLY A 358 1.40 -9.48 -2.20
N SER A 359 0.49 -9.98 -1.37
CA SER A 359 0.72 -11.18 -0.56
C SER A 359 0.77 -12.45 -1.40
N VAL A 360 -0.27 -12.71 -2.17
CA VAL A 360 -0.43 -13.97 -2.95
C VAL A 360 0.58 -14.04 -4.08
N ALA A 361 0.60 -13.02 -4.95
CA ALA A 361 1.51 -13.03 -6.09
C ALA A 361 2.97 -12.81 -5.66
N GLY A 362 3.21 -12.00 -4.61
CA GLY A 362 4.55 -11.84 -4.04
C GLY A 362 5.11 -13.13 -3.44
N GLY A 363 4.27 -13.94 -2.79
CA GLY A 363 4.62 -15.28 -2.30
C GLY A 363 4.83 -16.27 -3.43
N PHE A 364 3.88 -16.37 -4.38
CA PHE A 364 3.98 -17.25 -5.55
C PHE A 364 5.18 -16.88 -6.44
N GLY A 365 5.46 -15.58 -6.61
CA GLY A 365 6.64 -15.09 -7.32
C GLY A 365 7.95 -15.65 -6.80
N GLY A 366 8.00 -16.02 -5.51
CA GLY A 366 9.16 -16.72 -4.93
C GLY A 366 9.38 -18.12 -5.49
N LEU A 367 8.31 -18.88 -5.73
CA LEU A 367 8.40 -20.18 -6.39
C LEU A 367 8.88 -20.03 -7.82
N VAL A 368 8.32 -19.03 -8.54
CA VAL A 368 8.72 -18.71 -9.92
C VAL A 368 10.19 -18.31 -9.98
N TYR A 369 10.64 -17.44 -9.05
CA TYR A 369 12.06 -17.04 -8.97
C TYR A 369 12.98 -18.23 -8.66
N SER A 370 12.57 -19.13 -7.78
CA SER A 370 13.38 -20.30 -7.40
C SER A 370 13.58 -21.28 -8.56
N VAL A 371 12.64 -21.37 -9.50
CA VAL A 371 12.70 -22.28 -10.66
C VAL A 371 13.28 -21.59 -11.90
N GLY A 372 12.78 -20.39 -12.22
CA GLY A 372 13.07 -19.69 -13.48
C GLY A 372 13.99 -18.47 -13.33
N GLY A 373 14.48 -18.19 -12.11
CA GLY A 373 15.32 -17.02 -11.84
C GLY A 373 14.64 -15.70 -12.23
N TRP A 374 15.46 -14.72 -12.60
CA TRP A 374 14.95 -13.43 -13.01
C TRP A 374 14.11 -13.45 -14.29
N PRO A 375 14.51 -14.19 -15.36
CA PRO A 375 13.65 -14.29 -16.56
C PRO A 375 12.27 -14.85 -16.26
N GLY A 376 12.16 -15.90 -15.43
CA GLY A 376 10.89 -16.44 -14.98
C GLY A 376 10.05 -15.40 -14.24
N THR A 377 10.67 -14.62 -13.36
CA THR A 377 10.01 -13.52 -12.64
C THR A 377 9.46 -12.45 -13.59
N VAL A 378 10.24 -12.08 -14.61
CA VAL A 378 9.80 -11.10 -15.63
C VAL A 378 8.62 -11.63 -16.45
N VAL A 379 8.65 -12.90 -16.84
CA VAL A 379 7.50 -13.54 -17.55
C VAL A 379 6.26 -13.53 -16.64
N PHE A 380 6.39 -13.93 -15.38
CA PHE A 380 5.27 -13.95 -14.44
C PHE A 380 4.69 -12.53 -14.22
N VAL A 381 5.51 -11.54 -13.93
CA VAL A 381 5.04 -10.17 -13.71
C VAL A 381 4.52 -9.57 -15.02
N GLY A 382 5.15 -9.87 -16.15
CA GLY A 382 4.66 -9.50 -17.48
C GLY A 382 3.25 -10.02 -17.76
N SER A 383 2.98 -11.29 -17.40
CA SER A 383 1.62 -11.87 -17.53
C SER A 383 0.59 -11.15 -16.65
N LEU A 384 0.97 -10.73 -15.43
CA LEU A 384 0.10 -9.91 -14.57
C LEU A 384 -0.19 -8.54 -15.18
N LEU A 385 0.81 -7.87 -15.78
CA LEU A 385 0.60 -6.58 -16.46
C LEU A 385 -0.26 -6.72 -17.72
N LEU A 386 -0.09 -7.80 -18.49
CA LEU A 386 -0.94 -8.11 -19.65
C LEU A 386 -2.39 -8.39 -19.21
N ALA A 387 -2.60 -9.14 -18.12
CA ALA A 387 -3.92 -9.29 -17.52
C ALA A 387 -4.51 -7.93 -17.09
N GLY A 388 -3.67 -7.04 -16.54
CA GLY A 388 -4.05 -5.65 -16.24
C GLY A 388 -4.50 -4.88 -17.49
N LEU A 389 -3.79 -5.00 -18.61
CA LEU A 389 -4.17 -4.40 -19.89
C LEU A 389 -5.50 -4.92 -20.41
N LEU A 390 -5.72 -6.24 -20.31
CA LEU A 390 -7.00 -6.86 -20.67
C LEU A 390 -8.13 -6.29 -19.81
N LEU A 391 -7.93 -6.18 -18.49
CA LEU A 391 -8.91 -5.58 -17.58
C LEU A 391 -9.24 -4.14 -17.97
N VAL A 392 -8.24 -3.33 -18.33
CA VAL A 392 -8.45 -1.95 -18.82
C VAL A 392 -9.25 -1.94 -20.12
N GLY A 393 -8.95 -2.81 -21.08
CA GLY A 393 -9.74 -2.95 -22.30
C GLY A 393 -11.22 -3.29 -22.02
N LEU A 394 -11.48 -4.18 -21.04
CA LEU A 394 -12.83 -4.53 -20.60
C LEU A 394 -13.53 -3.40 -19.81
N LEU A 395 -12.76 -2.53 -19.13
CA LEU A 395 -13.27 -1.33 -18.48
C LEU A 395 -13.76 -0.31 -19.52
N VAL A 396 -12.98 -0.08 -20.58
CA VAL A 396 -13.33 0.86 -21.66
C VAL A 396 -14.61 0.43 -22.37
N LYS A 397 -14.71 -0.84 -22.73
CA LYS A 397 -15.94 -1.39 -23.38
C LYS A 397 -17.19 -1.24 -22.52
N GLY A 398 -17.05 -1.37 -21.19
CA GLY A 398 -18.17 -1.26 -20.25
C GLY A 398 -18.58 0.19 -19.92
N THR A 399 -17.77 1.19 -20.28
CA THR A 399 -18.06 2.61 -20.06
C THR A 399 -18.42 3.37 -21.34
N ALA A 400 -18.34 2.73 -22.51
CA ALA A 400 -18.82 3.33 -23.75
C ALA A 400 -20.31 3.68 -23.63
N PRO A 401 -20.78 4.88 -24.06
CA PRO A 401 -22.19 5.20 -24.08
C PRO A 401 -22.90 4.14 -24.91
N GLN A 402 -23.89 3.46 -24.32
CA GLN A 402 -24.79 2.62 -25.12
C GLN A 402 -25.42 3.54 -26.20
N PRO A 403 -25.42 3.16 -27.48
CA PRO A 403 -26.12 3.91 -28.48
C PRO A 403 -27.56 4.07 -28.02
N VAL A 404 -27.98 5.32 -27.86
CA VAL A 404 -29.40 5.64 -27.60
C VAL A 404 -30.13 5.10 -28.81
N CYS A 405 -30.85 4.00 -28.65
CA CYS A 405 -31.84 3.57 -29.63
C CYS A 405 -32.88 4.70 -29.71
N VAL A 406 -32.69 5.60 -30.64
CA VAL A 406 -33.74 6.53 -31.04
C VAL A 406 -34.83 5.65 -31.62
N ASN A 407 -35.88 5.38 -30.82
CA ASN A 407 -37.11 4.77 -31.33
C ASN A 407 -37.65 5.67 -32.44
N ALA A 408 -37.38 5.30 -33.66
CA ALA A 408 -38.10 5.76 -34.83
C ALA A 408 -39.50 5.08 -34.82
N ALA A 409 -40.37 5.62 -33.96
CA ALA A 409 -41.78 5.26 -33.93
C ALA A 409 -42.57 6.54 -33.68
N ALA A 410 -42.61 7.41 -34.70
CA ALA A 410 -43.65 8.42 -34.88
C ALA A 410 -43.49 8.96 -36.32
N ALA A 411 -44.06 8.22 -37.27
CA ALA A 411 -44.54 8.75 -38.54
C ALA A 411 -45.83 8.01 -38.90
#